data_9f00e9080ab2c24ac9917cf8eaf252f1
#
_entry.id   9f00e9080ab2c24ac9917cf8eaf252f1
#
_cell.length_a   1.000
_cell.length_b   1.000
_cell.length_c   1.000
_cell.angle_alpha   90.00
_cell.angle_beta   90.00
_cell.angle_gamma   90.00
#
_symmetry.space_group_name_H-M   'P 1'
#
loop_
_entity.id
_entity.type
_entity.pdbx_description
1 polymer ?
#
loop_
_entity_poly.entity_id
_entity_poly.type
_entity_poly.pdbx_seq_one_letter_code
_entity_poly.pdbx_strand_id
1 'polypeptide(L)'
;GLNILKNADAGKEKRDQDAETAPLEHPEFYQYDMDLTKISEVWRRGSVVGSWLLDLTAIALYESPTLDEFSGRVSDSGEGRWTSIAAIEEGVPADVLTASLYARFQSQGNGSFANKIQSAQRKQFGGHDEKKD
;
A
#
# COMPACT_ATOMS: atom_id res chain seq x y z
N GLY A 1 2.52 4.24 6.27
CA GLY A 1 3.76 4.54 7.01
C GLY A 1 4.73 3.35 7.00
N LEU A 2 4.34 2.20 7.54
CA LEU A 2 5.22 1.01 7.57
C LEU A 2 5.63 0.54 6.17
N ASN A 3 4.74 0.60 5.19
CA ASN A 3 5.09 0.24 3.81
C ASN A 3 6.10 1.22 3.19
N ILE A 4 6.05 2.51 3.50
CA ILE A 4 7.06 3.48 3.08
C ILE A 4 8.42 3.12 3.68
N LEU A 5 8.46 2.80 4.97
CA LEU A 5 9.70 2.40 5.66
C LEU A 5 10.24 1.07 5.15
N LYS A 6 9.36 0.12 4.79
CA LYS A 6 9.76 -1.15 4.16
C LYS A 6 10.53 -0.93 2.86
N ASN A 7 10.17 0.09 2.09
CA ASN A 7 10.77 0.42 0.79
C ASN A 7 11.80 1.57 0.88
N ALA A 8 12.32 1.86 2.08
CA ALA A 8 13.31 2.93 2.28
C ALA A 8 14.70 2.60 1.68
N ASP A 9 14.89 1.43 1.11
CA ASP A 9 16.07 0.95 0.39
C ASP A 9 15.95 1.06 -1.13
N ALA A 10 14.86 1.62 -1.64
CA ALA A 10 14.57 1.71 -3.08
C ALA A 10 15.68 2.38 -3.92
N GLY A 11 16.56 3.17 -3.30
CA GLY A 11 17.73 3.77 -3.95
C GLY A 11 18.91 2.83 -4.15
N LYS A 12 18.88 1.63 -3.56
CA LYS A 12 19.90 0.59 -3.77
C LYS A 12 19.65 -0.22 -5.03
N GLU A 13 18.41 -0.23 -5.53
CA GLU A 13 18.01 -0.98 -6.71
C GLU A 13 18.35 -0.21 -7.99
N LYS A 14 18.84 -0.93 -8.98
CA LYS A 14 18.97 -0.40 -10.34
C LYS A 14 17.58 -0.41 -10.98
N ARG A 15 17.06 0.76 -11.30
CA ARG A 15 15.80 0.91 -12.03
C ARG A 15 16.09 1.16 -13.51
N ASP A 16 15.29 0.56 -14.38
CA ASP A 16 15.32 0.87 -15.80
C ASP A 16 14.95 2.34 -16.00
N GLN A 17 15.75 3.05 -16.81
CA GLN A 17 15.44 4.43 -17.23
C GLN A 17 14.86 4.37 -18.63
N ASP A 18 13.55 4.35 -18.71
CA ASP A 18 12.82 4.34 -19.98
C ASP A 18 11.54 5.20 -19.89
N ALA A 19 10.80 5.26 -20.98
CA ALA A 19 9.55 6.05 -21.04
C ALA A 19 8.43 5.49 -20.13
N GLU A 20 8.57 4.26 -19.60
CA GLU A 20 7.57 3.58 -18.78
C GLU A 20 7.90 3.63 -17.28
N THR A 21 9.10 4.07 -16.91
CA THR A 21 9.57 4.06 -15.50
C THR A 21 10.06 5.44 -15.12
N ALA A 22 9.37 6.08 -14.18
CA ALA A 22 9.81 7.34 -13.61
C ALA A 22 11.14 7.15 -12.86
N PRO A 23 12.17 7.98 -13.11
CA PRO A 23 13.43 7.89 -12.39
C PRO A 23 13.26 8.25 -10.91
N LEU A 24 14.12 7.71 -10.07
CA LEU A 24 14.29 8.19 -8.71
C LEU A 24 15.30 9.34 -8.74
N GLU A 25 14.85 10.58 -8.50
CA GLU A 25 15.69 11.79 -8.64
C GLU A 25 16.85 11.82 -7.65
N HIS A 26 16.61 11.32 -6.42
CA HIS A 26 17.54 11.34 -5.32
C HIS A 26 17.70 9.94 -4.70
N PRO A 27 18.33 8.98 -5.40
CA PRO A 27 18.48 7.62 -4.89
C PRO A 27 19.30 7.54 -3.59
N GLU A 28 20.19 8.53 -3.34
CA GLU A 28 20.97 8.65 -2.12
C GLU A 28 20.14 8.85 -0.85
N PHE A 29 18.88 9.31 -0.99
CA PHE A 29 17.97 9.50 0.14
C PHE A 29 17.21 8.22 0.54
N TYR A 30 17.31 7.17 -0.25
CA TYR A 30 16.54 5.92 -0.09
C TYR A 30 17.48 4.71 -0.01
N GLN A 31 18.38 4.72 1.01
CA GLN A 31 19.41 3.69 1.17
C GLN A 31 19.39 3.04 2.56
N TYR A 32 18.22 3.00 3.20
CA TYR A 32 18.07 2.56 4.58
C TYR A 32 17.51 1.15 4.67
N ASP A 33 18.16 0.29 5.46
CA ASP A 33 17.60 -1.00 5.88
C ASP A 33 16.83 -0.79 7.19
N MET A 34 15.51 -0.72 7.09
CA MET A 34 14.64 -0.43 8.22
C MET A 34 14.14 -1.72 8.88
N ASP A 35 14.46 -1.89 10.16
CA ASP A 35 13.94 -2.97 10.99
C ASP A 35 12.53 -2.61 11.48
N LEU A 36 11.51 -3.06 10.77
CA LEU A 36 10.11 -2.73 11.09
C LEU A 36 9.67 -3.30 12.44
N THR A 37 10.23 -4.41 12.88
CA THR A 37 9.96 -4.97 14.21
C THR A 37 10.37 -4.00 15.30
N LYS A 38 11.58 -3.46 15.23
CA LYS A 38 12.06 -2.45 16.19
C LYS A 38 11.31 -1.13 16.09
N ILE A 39 10.99 -0.69 14.88
CA ILE A 39 10.24 0.55 14.66
C ILE A 39 8.84 0.43 15.27
N SER A 40 8.14 -0.66 15.07
CA SER A 40 6.81 -0.87 15.64
C SER A 40 6.84 -0.92 17.17
N GLU A 41 7.88 -1.48 17.78
CA GLU A 41 8.09 -1.45 19.23
C GLU A 41 8.29 0.00 19.76
N VAL A 42 9.05 0.82 19.05
CA VAL A 42 9.20 2.24 19.42
C VAL A 42 7.87 2.98 19.32
N TRP A 43 7.13 2.76 18.23
CA TRP A 43 5.87 3.46 18.00
C TRP A 43 4.80 3.08 19.02
N ARG A 44 4.67 1.79 19.36
CA ARG A 44 3.63 1.35 20.30
C ARG A 44 3.87 1.85 21.73
N ARG A 45 5.14 2.10 22.12
CA ARG A 45 5.49 2.49 23.49
C ARG A 45 5.68 3.99 23.68
N GLY A 46 6.12 4.71 22.66
CA GLY A 46 6.58 6.09 22.80
C GLY A 46 6.10 7.04 21.71
N SER A 47 5.00 6.75 21.03
CA SER A 47 4.46 7.64 19.99
C SER A 47 2.97 7.95 20.20
N VAL A 48 2.52 9.04 19.55
CA VAL A 48 1.11 9.48 19.57
C VAL A 48 0.16 8.48 18.88
N VAL A 49 0.66 7.59 18.03
CA VAL A 49 -0.14 6.56 17.36
C VAL A 49 -0.26 5.26 18.16
N GLY A 50 0.21 5.25 19.42
CA GLY A 50 0.05 4.12 20.33
C GLY A 50 -1.42 3.69 20.46
N SER A 51 -1.70 2.40 20.23
CA SER A 51 -3.06 1.84 20.24
C SER A 51 -3.00 0.31 20.33
N TRP A 52 -4.12 -0.30 20.72
CA TRP A 52 -4.21 -1.77 20.69
C TRP A 52 -3.95 -2.35 19.29
N LEU A 53 -4.42 -1.68 18.23
CA LEU A 53 -4.15 -2.11 16.85
C LEU A 53 -2.65 -2.08 16.52
N LEU A 54 -1.92 -1.08 17.02
CA LEU A 54 -0.47 -1.01 16.85
C LEU A 54 0.26 -2.08 17.68
N ASP A 55 -0.25 -2.43 18.85
CA ASP A 55 0.27 -3.56 19.65
C ASP A 55 0.15 -4.87 18.88
N LEU A 56 -1.01 -5.13 18.25
CA LEU A 56 -1.21 -6.30 17.40
C LEU A 56 -0.29 -6.29 16.17
N THR A 57 -0.05 -5.13 15.58
CA THR A 57 0.90 -4.97 14.47
C THR A 57 2.34 -5.31 14.92
N ALA A 58 2.75 -4.84 16.08
CA ALA A 58 4.09 -5.11 16.62
C ALA A 58 4.27 -6.62 16.93
N ILE A 59 3.24 -7.28 17.45
CA ILE A 59 3.25 -8.74 17.67
C ILE A 59 3.41 -9.48 16.35
N ALA A 60 2.60 -9.14 15.33
CA ALA A 60 2.68 -9.76 14.01
C ALA A 60 4.06 -9.61 13.37
N LEU A 61 4.66 -8.42 13.42
CA LEU A 61 6.00 -8.15 12.88
C LEU A 61 7.13 -8.80 13.72
N TYR A 62 6.89 -9.05 15.00
CA TYR A 62 7.83 -9.81 15.83
C TYR A 62 7.81 -11.30 15.47
N GLU A 63 6.64 -11.87 15.22
CA GLU A 63 6.47 -13.28 14.85
C GLU A 63 6.89 -13.53 13.38
N SER A 64 6.58 -12.61 12.47
CA SER A 64 6.91 -12.69 11.04
C SER A 64 7.33 -11.31 10.50
N PRO A 65 8.62 -10.96 10.51
CA PRO A 65 9.12 -9.64 10.11
C PRO A 65 8.82 -9.25 8.66
N THR A 66 8.67 -10.21 7.77
CA THR A 66 8.38 -10.04 6.33
C THR A 66 6.93 -10.30 5.96
N LEU A 67 6.15 -10.93 6.86
CA LEU A 67 4.75 -11.33 6.66
C LEU A 67 4.54 -12.21 5.41
N ASP A 68 5.51 -13.05 5.08
CA ASP A 68 5.54 -13.84 3.84
C ASP A 68 4.39 -14.87 3.74
N GLU A 69 3.81 -15.27 4.87
CA GLU A 69 2.64 -16.14 4.93
C GLU A 69 1.33 -15.47 4.49
N PHE A 70 1.32 -14.14 4.33
CA PHE A 70 0.14 -13.37 3.90
C PHE A 70 0.27 -12.92 2.45
N SER A 71 -0.75 -13.20 1.65
CA SER A 71 -0.79 -12.82 0.23
C SER A 71 -1.12 -11.33 -0.03
N GLY A 72 -1.41 -10.56 1.01
CA GLY A 72 -1.86 -9.18 0.90
C GLY A 72 -3.32 -9.01 0.49
N ARG A 73 -4.08 -10.10 0.34
CA ARG A 73 -5.53 -10.05 0.11
C ARG A 73 -6.26 -9.69 1.41
N VAL A 74 -6.96 -8.56 1.41
CA VAL A 74 -7.72 -8.07 2.58
C VAL A 74 -9.20 -8.27 2.37
N SER A 75 -9.85 -9.03 3.27
CA SER A 75 -11.28 -9.29 3.21
C SER A 75 -12.09 -8.06 3.59
N ASP A 76 -13.31 -7.99 3.04
CA ASP A 76 -14.32 -6.99 3.35
C ASP A 76 -15.50 -7.70 4.00
N SER A 77 -15.65 -7.52 5.30
CA SER A 77 -16.71 -8.14 6.12
C SER A 77 -17.99 -7.30 6.20
N GLY A 78 -18.00 -6.11 5.60
CA GLY A 78 -19.18 -5.28 5.40
C GLY A 78 -19.21 -3.98 6.21
N GLU A 79 -18.50 -3.88 7.34
CA GLU A 79 -18.56 -2.72 8.24
C GLU A 79 -18.13 -1.42 7.53
N GLY A 80 -17.08 -1.48 6.70
CA GLY A 80 -16.61 -0.35 5.90
C GLY A 80 -17.65 0.09 4.86
N ARG A 81 -18.36 -0.87 4.24
CA ARG A 81 -19.46 -0.59 3.31
C ARG A 81 -20.62 0.12 3.98
N TRP A 82 -21.10 -0.45 5.08
CA TRP A 82 -22.25 0.10 5.80
C TRP A 82 -21.95 1.50 6.31
N THR A 83 -20.75 1.72 6.85
CA THR A 83 -20.32 3.05 7.31
C THR A 83 -20.21 4.05 6.15
N SER A 84 -19.69 3.64 5.00
CA SER A 84 -19.62 4.52 3.81
C SER A 84 -21.00 4.85 3.28
N ILE A 85 -21.93 3.90 3.26
CA ILE A 85 -23.32 4.13 2.86
C ILE A 85 -23.99 5.12 3.83
N ALA A 86 -23.86 4.93 5.14
CA ALA A 86 -24.38 5.84 6.14
C ALA A 86 -23.85 7.27 5.96
N ALA A 87 -22.54 7.42 5.73
CA ALA A 87 -21.92 8.72 5.48
C ALA A 87 -22.52 9.42 4.24
N ILE A 88 -22.81 8.65 3.16
CA ILE A 88 -23.46 9.18 1.95
C ILE A 88 -24.89 9.63 2.26
N GLU A 89 -25.68 8.81 2.95
CA GLU A 89 -27.07 9.10 3.30
C GLU A 89 -27.16 10.31 4.24
N GLU A 90 -26.24 10.47 5.15
CA GLU A 90 -26.14 11.58 6.11
C GLU A 90 -25.53 12.85 5.49
N GLY A 91 -24.94 12.78 4.30
CA GLY A 91 -24.22 13.89 3.67
C GLY A 91 -22.91 14.27 4.38
N VAL A 92 -22.27 13.30 5.03
CA VAL A 92 -21.01 13.50 5.78
C VAL A 92 -19.82 13.01 4.97
N PRO A 93 -18.70 13.78 4.86
CA PRO A 93 -17.51 13.32 4.16
C PRO A 93 -16.80 12.21 4.92
N ALA A 94 -16.39 11.15 4.21
CA ALA A 94 -15.72 9.98 4.77
C ALA A 94 -14.56 9.49 3.86
N ASP A 95 -13.74 10.43 3.40
CA ASP A 95 -12.73 10.20 2.34
C ASP A 95 -11.75 9.07 2.69
N VAL A 96 -11.13 9.12 3.85
CA VAL A 96 -10.12 8.14 4.27
C VAL A 96 -10.73 6.74 4.45
N LEU A 97 -11.93 6.66 5.03
CA LEU A 97 -12.64 5.40 5.23
C LEU A 97 -13.02 4.77 3.90
N THR A 98 -13.56 5.56 2.98
CA THR A 98 -13.97 5.10 1.64
C THR A 98 -12.76 4.67 0.82
N ALA A 99 -11.65 5.43 0.86
CA ALA A 99 -10.40 5.04 0.22
C ALA A 99 -9.86 3.70 0.76
N SER A 100 -9.95 3.48 2.07
CA SER A 100 -9.56 2.21 2.71
C SER A 100 -10.42 1.03 2.25
N LEU A 101 -11.73 1.24 2.07
CA LEU A 101 -12.65 0.23 1.52
C LEU A 101 -12.28 -0.13 0.08
N TYR A 102 -12.00 0.86 -0.78
CA TYR A 102 -11.61 0.64 -2.17
C TYR A 102 -10.25 -0.06 -2.28
N ALA A 103 -9.31 0.25 -1.39
CA ALA A 103 -8.04 -0.48 -1.31
C ALA A 103 -8.25 -1.98 -1.01
N ARG A 104 -9.24 -2.35 -0.19
CA ARG A 104 -9.64 -3.76 0.02
C ARG A 104 -10.13 -4.41 -1.27
N PHE A 105 -10.99 -3.73 -2.02
CA PHE A 105 -11.47 -4.25 -3.32
C PHE A 105 -10.32 -4.43 -4.31
N GLN A 106 -9.39 -3.50 -4.34
CA GLN A 106 -8.19 -3.59 -5.18
C GLN A 106 -7.33 -4.79 -4.79
N SER A 107 -7.12 -5.04 -3.50
CA SER A 107 -6.35 -6.18 -3.00
C SER A 107 -6.96 -7.55 -3.38
N GLN A 108 -8.26 -7.57 -3.70
CA GLN A 108 -9.00 -8.75 -4.13
C GLN A 108 -9.01 -8.94 -5.66
N GLY A 109 -8.34 -8.06 -6.42
CA GLY A 109 -8.26 -8.11 -7.87
C GLY A 109 -9.43 -7.46 -8.60
N ASN A 110 -10.39 -6.82 -7.90
CA ASN A 110 -11.59 -6.26 -8.52
C ASN A 110 -11.31 -5.06 -9.45
N GLY A 111 -10.08 -4.49 -9.38
CA GLY A 111 -9.63 -3.41 -10.28
C GLY A 111 -8.94 -3.89 -11.56
N SER A 112 -8.73 -5.20 -11.76
CA SER A 112 -7.88 -5.73 -12.84
C SER A 112 -8.35 -5.33 -14.24
N PHE A 113 -9.66 -5.31 -14.50
CA PHE A 113 -10.18 -4.92 -15.81
C PHE A 113 -9.95 -3.44 -16.13
N ALA A 114 -10.12 -2.55 -15.14
CA ALA A 114 -9.82 -1.13 -15.31
C ALA A 114 -8.34 -0.90 -15.63
N ASN A 115 -7.45 -1.62 -14.95
CA ASN A 115 -6.01 -1.56 -15.22
C ASN A 115 -5.69 -2.06 -16.65
N LYS A 116 -6.32 -3.14 -17.10
CA LYS A 116 -6.16 -3.64 -18.47
C LYS A 116 -6.62 -2.63 -19.52
N ILE A 117 -7.71 -1.91 -19.28
CA ILE A 117 -8.16 -0.83 -20.18
C ILE A 117 -7.10 0.26 -20.27
N GLN A 118 -6.53 0.68 -19.14
CA GLN A 118 -5.49 1.72 -19.13
C GLN A 118 -4.23 1.27 -19.89
N SER A 119 -3.76 0.05 -19.69
CA SER A 119 -2.64 -0.51 -20.44
C SER A 119 -2.94 -0.56 -21.95
N ALA A 120 -4.14 -1.00 -22.32
CA ALA A 120 -4.56 -1.02 -23.72
C ALA A 120 -4.64 0.39 -24.34
N GLN A 121 -5.13 1.39 -23.61
CA GLN A 121 -5.15 2.76 -24.04
C GLN A 121 -3.73 3.31 -24.26
N ARG A 122 -2.78 3.06 -23.35
CA ARG A 122 -1.37 3.45 -23.50
C ARG A 122 -0.76 2.87 -24.77
N LYS A 123 -1.05 1.58 -25.04
CA LYS A 123 -0.60 0.93 -26.28
C LYS A 123 -1.17 1.60 -27.53
N GLN A 124 -2.45 1.91 -27.56
CA GLN A 124 -3.08 2.57 -28.71
C GLN A 124 -2.63 4.02 -28.91
N PHE A 125 -2.38 4.72 -27.82
CA PHE A 125 -1.99 6.13 -27.86
C PHE A 125 -0.53 6.33 -28.28
N GLY A 126 0.40 5.55 -27.74
CA GLY A 126 1.85 5.76 -27.94
C GLY A 126 2.64 4.49 -28.32
N GLY A 127 1.98 3.35 -28.56
CA GLY A 127 2.66 2.08 -28.90
C GLY A 127 3.40 1.45 -27.70
N HIS A 128 3.13 1.91 -26.47
CA HIS A 128 3.77 1.39 -25.27
C HIS A 128 3.21 0.00 -24.92
N ASP A 129 4.06 -1.01 -25.01
CA ASP A 129 3.70 -2.36 -24.58
C ASP A 129 3.82 -2.50 -23.05
N GLU A 130 2.89 -3.25 -22.45
CA GLU A 130 2.92 -3.54 -21.02
C GLU A 130 4.18 -4.35 -20.68
N LYS A 131 4.91 -3.94 -19.63
CA LYS A 131 6.04 -4.73 -19.11
C LYS A 131 5.53 -6.06 -18.59
N LYS A 132 6.26 -7.13 -18.89
CA LYS A 132 6.02 -8.47 -18.33
C LYS A 132 6.95 -8.66 -17.16
N ASP A 133 6.39 -9.08 -16.03
CA ASP A 133 7.15 -9.52 -14.85
C ASP A 133 7.95 -10.79 -15.13
#